data_ab12edefdae8bfd102c29073755054e4
#
_entry.id   ab12edefdae8bfd102c29073755054e4
#
_cell.length_a   1.000
_cell.length_b   1.000
_cell.length_c   1.000
_cell.angle_alpha   90.00
_cell.angle_beta   90.00
_cell.angle_gamma   90.00
#
_symmetry.space_group_name_H-M   'P 1'
#
loop_
_entity.id
_entity.type
_entity.pdbx_description
1 polymer ?
#
loop_
_entity_poly.entity_id
_entity_poly.type
_entity_poly.pdbx_seq_one_letter_code
_entity_poly.pdbx_strand_id
1 'polypeptide(L)'
;MSVTIGEVKNVTQDLIALKKQGVMKGMDMIALSDCIECFEEAVDELYKSLNVLRKLSKSTFHIQMGDLNTWISAALTDEDTCLDGFEGIEGKQVELLRKWVLNASYVTSNALALVSKLASTGFESLTDP
;
A
#
# COMPACT_ATOMS: atom_id res chain seq x y z
N MET A 1 -1.75 10.24 -5.01
CA MET A 1 -2.49 9.08 -4.47
C MET A 1 -3.00 8.11 -5.54
N SER A 2 -3.56 8.61 -6.63
CA SER A 2 -4.06 7.74 -7.71
C SER A 2 -2.97 6.83 -8.31
N VAL A 3 -1.75 7.36 -8.48
CA VAL A 3 -0.61 6.57 -8.96
C VAL A 3 -0.26 5.46 -7.97
N THR A 4 -0.26 5.78 -6.68
CA THR A 4 0.01 4.79 -5.62
C THR A 4 -1.03 3.67 -5.63
N ILE A 5 -2.31 4.03 -5.71
CA ILE A 5 -3.40 3.04 -5.79
C ILE A 5 -3.24 2.17 -7.04
N GLY A 6 -2.94 2.78 -8.18
CA GLY A 6 -2.74 2.05 -9.44
C GLY A 6 -1.63 1.02 -9.33
N GLU A 7 -0.50 1.39 -8.73
CA GLU A 7 0.64 0.48 -8.54
C GLU A 7 0.29 -0.68 -7.61
N VAL A 8 -0.36 -0.39 -6.47
CA VAL A 8 -0.75 -1.43 -5.51
C VAL A 8 -1.79 -2.38 -6.12
N LYS A 9 -2.73 -1.85 -6.89
CA LYS A 9 -3.71 -2.68 -7.62
C LYS A 9 -3.04 -3.58 -8.66
N ASN A 10 -2.05 -3.05 -9.38
CA ASN A 10 -1.31 -3.84 -10.38
C ASN A 10 -0.59 -5.01 -9.71
N VAL A 11 0.06 -4.76 -8.58
CA VAL A 11 0.72 -5.83 -7.81
C VAL A 11 -0.30 -6.85 -7.32
N THR A 12 -1.46 -6.39 -6.84
CA THR A 12 -2.54 -7.29 -6.41
C THR A 12 -2.95 -8.23 -7.55
N GLN A 13 -3.11 -7.69 -8.75
CA GLN A 13 -3.46 -8.49 -9.92
C GLN A 13 -2.35 -9.46 -10.31
N ASP A 14 -1.10 -9.04 -10.20
CA ASP A 14 0.06 -9.91 -10.46
C ASP A 14 0.09 -11.09 -9.47
N LEU A 15 -0.19 -10.84 -8.20
CA LEU A 15 -0.25 -11.87 -7.17
C LEU A 15 -1.39 -12.86 -7.45
N ILE A 16 -2.55 -12.38 -7.85
CA ILE A 16 -3.69 -13.22 -8.21
C ILE A 16 -3.35 -14.08 -9.42
N ALA A 17 -2.70 -13.51 -10.42
CA ALA A 17 -2.26 -14.25 -11.61
C ALA A 17 -1.26 -15.34 -11.23
N LEU A 18 -0.32 -15.04 -10.34
CA LEU A 18 0.65 -16.02 -9.85
C LEU A 18 -0.03 -17.19 -9.15
N LYS A 19 -1.05 -16.91 -8.34
CA LYS A 19 -1.84 -17.95 -7.67
C LYS A 19 -2.54 -18.86 -8.70
N LYS A 20 -3.11 -18.27 -9.75
CA LYS A 20 -3.81 -19.01 -10.80
C LYS A 20 -2.89 -19.94 -11.60
N GLN A 21 -1.60 -19.62 -11.70
CA GLN A 21 -0.63 -20.47 -12.38
C GLN A 21 -0.41 -21.80 -11.67
N GLY A 22 -0.74 -21.90 -10.38
CA GLY A 22 -0.65 -23.14 -9.62
C GLY A 22 0.76 -23.61 -9.35
N VAL A 23 1.77 -22.77 -9.50
CA VAL A 23 3.19 -23.13 -9.28
C VAL A 23 3.56 -23.19 -7.81
N MET A 24 2.87 -22.44 -6.96
CA MET A 24 3.09 -22.47 -5.51
C MET A 24 2.18 -23.52 -4.86
N LYS A 25 2.73 -24.28 -3.93
CA LYS A 25 2.08 -25.42 -3.27
C LYS A 25 2.28 -25.33 -1.76
N GLY A 26 1.39 -26.02 -1.01
CA GLY A 26 1.52 -26.17 0.44
C GLY A 26 1.55 -24.83 1.16
N MET A 27 2.54 -24.65 2.04
CA MET A 27 2.68 -23.43 2.86
C MET A 27 2.92 -22.19 2.01
N ASP A 28 3.59 -22.33 0.86
CA ASP A 28 3.83 -21.21 -0.05
C ASP A 28 2.52 -20.68 -0.63
N MET A 29 1.59 -21.59 -0.96
CA MET A 29 0.26 -21.20 -1.45
C MET A 29 -0.55 -20.49 -0.37
N ILE A 30 -0.45 -20.93 0.87
CA ILE A 30 -1.11 -20.26 2.02
C ILE A 30 -0.54 -18.86 2.17
N ALA A 31 0.79 -18.71 2.15
CA ALA A 31 1.44 -17.42 2.25
C ALA A 31 1.03 -16.49 1.11
N LEU A 32 0.90 -17.02 -0.11
CA LEU A 32 0.45 -16.24 -1.27
C LEU A 32 -1.01 -15.78 -1.11
N SER A 33 -1.89 -16.66 -0.64
CA SER A 33 -3.28 -16.30 -0.39
C SER A 33 -3.40 -15.20 0.67
N ASP A 34 -2.64 -15.30 1.75
CA ASP A 34 -2.61 -14.28 2.81
C ASP A 34 -2.06 -12.95 2.26
N CYS A 35 -1.05 -13.02 1.41
CA CYS A 35 -0.48 -11.85 0.75
C CYS A 35 -1.51 -11.12 -0.12
N ILE A 36 -2.32 -11.86 -0.87
CA ILE A 36 -3.39 -11.28 -1.70
C ILE A 36 -4.42 -10.57 -0.81
N GLU A 37 -4.82 -11.18 0.30
CA GLU A 37 -5.74 -10.54 1.25
C GLU A 37 -5.16 -9.24 1.80
N CYS A 38 -3.89 -9.25 2.21
CA CYS A 38 -3.20 -8.05 2.69
C CYS A 38 -3.19 -6.95 1.64
N PHE A 39 -2.94 -7.28 0.38
CA PHE A 39 -2.94 -6.30 -0.70
C PHE A 39 -4.33 -5.76 -1.00
N GLU A 40 -5.36 -6.60 -0.92
CA GLU A 40 -6.74 -6.13 -1.08
C GLU A 40 -7.13 -5.15 0.04
N GLU A 41 -6.71 -5.41 1.26
CA GLU A 41 -6.90 -4.49 2.38
C GLU A 41 -6.11 -3.18 2.16
N ALA A 42 -4.87 -3.28 1.69
CA ALA A 42 -4.05 -2.10 1.39
C ALA A 42 -4.73 -1.20 0.34
N VAL A 43 -5.31 -1.79 -0.70
CA VAL A 43 -6.04 -1.02 -1.72
C VAL A 43 -7.23 -0.28 -1.08
N ASP A 44 -8.01 -0.94 -0.23
CA ASP A 44 -9.14 -0.31 0.45
C ASP A 44 -8.69 0.85 1.33
N GLU A 45 -7.61 0.67 2.07
CA GLU A 45 -7.04 1.70 2.95
C GLU A 45 -6.53 2.91 2.16
N LEU A 46 -5.93 2.66 0.99
CA LEU A 46 -5.47 3.74 0.12
C LEU A 46 -6.65 4.50 -0.50
N TYR A 47 -7.76 3.82 -0.83
CA TYR A 47 -8.98 4.50 -1.28
C TYR A 47 -9.58 5.37 -0.18
N LYS A 48 -9.56 4.92 1.07
CA LYS A 48 -9.97 5.75 2.22
C LYS A 48 -9.11 7.00 2.32
N SER A 49 -7.79 6.86 2.10
CA SER A 49 -6.85 7.98 2.06
C SER A 49 -7.20 8.97 0.95
N LEU A 50 -7.50 8.46 -0.24
CA LEU A 50 -7.89 9.31 -1.37
C LEU A 50 -9.16 10.11 -1.07
N ASN A 51 -10.14 9.48 -0.43
CA ASN A 51 -11.37 10.15 -0.03
C ASN A 51 -11.11 11.30 0.95
N VAL A 52 -10.22 11.10 1.90
CA VAL A 52 -9.81 12.17 2.84
C VAL A 52 -9.15 13.32 2.07
N LEU A 53 -8.22 13.02 1.15
CA LEU A 53 -7.53 14.03 0.35
C LEU A 53 -8.49 14.88 -0.48
N ARG A 54 -9.54 14.27 -1.02
CA ARG A 54 -10.54 14.98 -1.83
C ARG A 54 -11.43 15.91 -1.04
N LYS A 55 -11.44 15.78 0.29
CA LYS A 55 -12.34 16.52 1.18
C LYS A 55 -11.58 17.37 2.20
N LEU A 56 -10.32 17.70 1.92
CA LEU A 56 -9.52 18.51 2.82
C LEU A 56 -10.18 19.87 3.07
N SER A 57 -10.21 20.29 4.33
CA SER A 57 -10.75 21.59 4.73
C SER A 57 -9.89 22.18 5.83
N LYS A 58 -9.89 23.53 5.92
CA LYS A 58 -9.09 24.25 6.92
C LYS A 58 -9.50 23.85 8.34
N SER A 59 -10.80 23.72 8.60
CA SER A 59 -11.33 23.47 9.94
C SER A 59 -11.00 22.08 10.47
N THR A 60 -10.83 21.08 9.60
CA THR A 60 -10.59 19.70 9.97
C THR A 60 -9.22 19.18 9.52
N PHE A 61 -8.38 20.04 8.98
CA PHE A 61 -7.10 19.67 8.38
C PHE A 61 -6.23 18.81 9.31
N HIS A 62 -6.10 19.21 10.57
CA HIS A 62 -5.25 18.48 11.52
C HIS A 62 -5.73 17.06 11.75
N ILE A 63 -7.04 16.88 11.89
CA ILE A 63 -7.65 15.55 12.06
C ILE A 63 -7.46 14.73 10.77
N GLN A 64 -7.67 15.35 9.62
CA GLN A 64 -7.54 14.70 8.31
C GLN A 64 -6.11 14.23 8.06
N MET A 65 -5.10 15.00 8.48
CA MET A 65 -3.70 14.56 8.37
C MET A 65 -3.42 13.33 9.23
N GLY A 66 -4.00 13.27 10.42
CA GLY A 66 -3.93 12.08 11.27
C GLY A 66 -4.59 10.87 10.62
N ASP A 67 -5.75 11.04 10.01
CA ASP A 67 -6.46 9.97 9.31
C ASP A 67 -5.65 9.46 8.11
N LEU A 68 -5.07 10.36 7.31
CA LEU A 68 -4.22 9.99 6.19
C LEU A 68 -3.01 9.18 6.65
N ASN A 69 -2.33 9.66 7.70
CA ASN A 69 -1.19 8.94 8.25
C ASN A 69 -1.58 7.52 8.68
N THR A 70 -2.73 7.38 9.33
CA THR A 70 -3.25 6.09 9.80
C THR A 70 -3.52 5.15 8.64
N TRP A 71 -4.27 5.60 7.63
CA TRP A 71 -4.66 4.74 6.51
C TRP A 71 -3.48 4.35 5.63
N ILE A 72 -2.57 5.28 5.33
CA ILE A 72 -1.40 4.98 4.48
C ILE A 72 -0.42 4.08 5.24
N SER A 73 -0.22 4.31 6.54
CA SER A 73 0.61 3.44 7.38
C SER A 73 0.04 2.03 7.48
N ALA A 74 -1.28 1.89 7.56
CA ALA A 74 -1.94 0.60 7.57
C ALA A 74 -1.71 -0.15 6.26
N ALA A 75 -1.82 0.54 5.12
CA ALA A 75 -1.54 -0.06 3.81
C ALA A 75 -0.08 -0.54 3.73
N LEU A 76 0.86 0.27 4.20
CA LEU A 76 2.28 -0.11 4.22
C LEU A 76 2.52 -1.35 5.10
N THR A 77 1.88 -1.41 6.26
CA THR A 77 1.96 -2.56 7.16
C THR A 77 1.42 -3.82 6.49
N ASP A 78 0.31 -3.73 5.76
CA ASP A 78 -0.24 -4.86 5.02
C ASP A 78 0.73 -5.37 3.95
N GLU A 79 1.40 -4.46 3.24
CA GLU A 79 2.40 -4.82 2.24
C GLU A 79 3.60 -5.52 2.88
N ASP A 80 4.06 -5.01 4.02
CA ASP A 80 5.17 -5.63 4.78
C ASP A 80 4.78 -7.00 5.33
N THR A 81 3.56 -7.17 5.78
CA THR A 81 3.04 -8.45 6.27
C THR A 81 3.06 -9.50 5.15
N CYS A 82 2.74 -9.10 3.92
CA CYS A 82 2.86 -9.98 2.76
C CYS A 82 4.30 -10.49 2.61
N LEU A 83 5.30 -9.61 2.68
CA LEU A 83 6.71 -10.00 2.58
C LEU A 83 7.16 -10.90 3.73
N ASP A 84 6.71 -10.61 4.93
CA ASP A 84 7.07 -11.39 6.13
C ASP A 84 6.65 -12.86 5.98
N GLY A 85 5.53 -13.10 5.33
CA GLY A 85 5.04 -14.45 5.08
C GLY A 85 5.95 -15.29 4.19
N PHE A 86 6.83 -14.65 3.42
CA PHE A 86 7.79 -15.30 2.53
C PHE A 86 9.22 -15.26 3.05
N GLU A 87 9.45 -14.83 4.27
CA GLU A 87 10.77 -14.78 4.87
C GLU A 87 11.38 -16.20 4.92
N GLY A 88 12.60 -16.33 4.41
CA GLY A 88 13.30 -17.62 4.37
C GLY A 88 12.87 -18.56 3.24
N ILE A 89 11.89 -18.18 2.44
CA ILE A 89 11.45 -18.97 1.28
C ILE A 89 12.20 -18.52 0.05
N GLU A 90 12.77 -19.48 -0.70
CA GLU A 90 13.54 -19.22 -1.91
C GLU A 90 12.82 -19.73 -3.15
N GLY A 91 13.15 -19.18 -4.32
CA GLY A 91 12.64 -19.59 -5.62
C GLY A 91 12.42 -18.40 -6.54
N LYS A 92 12.33 -18.66 -7.84
CA LYS A 92 12.18 -17.61 -8.85
C LYS A 92 10.87 -16.84 -8.69
N GLN A 93 9.78 -17.53 -8.41
CA GLN A 93 8.47 -16.90 -8.23
C GLN A 93 8.45 -16.04 -6.97
N VAL A 94 9.09 -16.49 -5.89
CA VAL A 94 9.20 -15.73 -4.65
C VAL A 94 10.05 -14.48 -4.85
N GLU A 95 11.17 -14.58 -5.58
CA GLU A 95 11.99 -13.42 -5.91
C GLU A 95 11.23 -12.39 -6.74
N LEU A 96 10.44 -12.85 -7.71
CA LEU A 96 9.61 -11.98 -8.52
C LEU A 96 8.54 -11.28 -7.67
N LEU A 97 7.88 -12.04 -6.80
CA LEU A 97 6.89 -11.52 -5.86
C LEU A 97 7.51 -10.45 -4.95
N ARG A 98 8.71 -10.71 -4.42
CA ARG A 98 9.41 -9.72 -3.57
C ARG A 98 9.65 -8.40 -4.30
N LYS A 99 10.06 -8.45 -5.57
CA LYS A 99 10.25 -7.25 -6.37
C LYS A 99 8.95 -6.46 -6.52
N TRP A 100 7.85 -7.13 -6.83
CA TRP A 100 6.55 -6.49 -6.98
C TRP A 100 6.14 -5.80 -5.68
N VAL A 101 6.24 -6.50 -4.56
CA VAL A 101 5.80 -5.99 -3.26
C VAL A 101 6.70 -4.86 -2.77
N LEU A 102 8.02 -5.00 -2.94
CA LEU A 102 8.96 -3.94 -2.56
C LEU A 102 8.71 -2.66 -3.36
N ASN A 103 8.39 -2.80 -4.65
CA ASN A 103 8.05 -1.64 -5.46
C ASN A 103 6.77 -0.95 -4.97
N ALA A 104 5.74 -1.72 -4.63
CA ALA A 104 4.51 -1.19 -4.05
C ALA A 104 4.79 -0.49 -2.70
N SER A 105 5.59 -1.11 -1.84
CA SER A 105 5.97 -0.52 -0.55
C SER A 105 6.74 0.78 -0.72
N TYR A 106 7.63 0.85 -1.69
CA TYR A 106 8.37 2.07 -2.00
C TYR A 106 7.42 3.20 -2.40
N VAL A 107 6.48 2.93 -3.28
CA VAL A 107 5.51 3.93 -3.74
C VAL A 107 4.61 4.38 -2.58
N THR A 108 4.14 3.43 -1.75
CA THR A 108 3.32 3.74 -0.58
C THR A 108 4.09 4.57 0.45
N SER A 109 5.36 4.23 0.69
CA SER A 109 6.24 5.00 1.59
C SER A 109 6.41 6.44 1.12
N ASN A 110 6.54 6.64 -0.19
CA ASN A 110 6.64 7.98 -0.76
C ASN A 110 5.36 8.78 -0.54
N ALA A 111 4.20 8.15 -0.67
CA ALA A 111 2.91 8.78 -0.39
C ALA A 111 2.83 9.21 1.08
N LEU A 112 3.27 8.35 2.00
CA LEU A 112 3.30 8.67 3.43
C LEU A 112 4.23 9.86 3.72
N ALA A 113 5.41 9.90 3.10
CA ALA A 113 6.36 11.01 3.26
C ALA A 113 5.77 12.33 2.77
N LEU A 114 5.05 12.31 1.65
CA LEU A 114 4.39 13.51 1.13
C LEU A 114 3.29 14.00 2.07
N VAL A 115 2.51 13.11 2.65
CA VAL A 115 1.49 13.48 3.65
C VAL A 115 2.14 14.07 4.90
N SER A 116 3.24 13.49 5.37
CA SER A 116 3.97 14.02 6.52
C SER A 116 4.50 15.42 6.25
N LYS A 117 4.99 15.67 5.04
CA LYS A 117 5.46 17.00 4.64
C LYS A 117 4.29 17.99 4.57
N LEU A 118 3.17 17.59 4.00
CA LEU A 118 1.97 18.43 3.94
C LEU A 118 1.49 18.78 5.35
N ALA A 119 1.47 17.82 6.27
CA ALA A 119 1.07 18.05 7.65
C ALA A 119 1.97 19.10 8.34
N SER A 120 3.28 19.05 8.06
CA SER A 120 4.24 19.99 8.67
C SER A 120 4.17 21.40 8.06
N THR A 121 3.81 21.53 6.77
CA THR A 121 3.70 22.83 6.09
C THR A 121 2.35 23.51 6.31
N GLY A 122 1.31 22.74 6.64
CA GLY A 122 -0.03 23.23 6.97
C GLY A 122 -0.95 23.44 5.76
N PHE A 123 -2.22 23.63 6.05
CA PHE A 123 -3.26 23.80 5.03
C PHE A 123 -3.01 25.01 4.11
N GLU A 124 -2.43 26.09 4.66
CA GLU A 124 -2.19 27.32 3.91
C GLU A 124 -1.27 27.08 2.70
N SER A 125 -0.37 26.09 2.78
CA SER A 125 0.54 25.77 1.66
C SER A 125 -0.20 25.27 0.43
N LEU A 126 -1.44 24.78 0.57
CA LEU A 126 -2.25 24.28 -0.55
C LEU A 126 -2.90 25.41 -1.34
N THR A 127 -3.03 26.61 -0.73
CA THR A 127 -3.71 27.76 -1.33
C THR A 127 -2.75 28.84 -1.78
N ASP A 128 -1.48 28.76 -1.42
CA ASP A 128 -0.45 29.70 -1.85
C ASP A 128 -0.12 29.50 -3.33
N PRO A 129 -0.06 30.58 -4.13
CA PRO A 129 0.31 30.49 -5.53
C PRO A 129 1.77 30.11 -5.79
#